data_7cb0ce8b1d9d451c28a76d66714baecb
#
_entry.id   7cb0ce8b1d9d451c28a76d66714baecb
#
_cell.length_a   1.000
_cell.length_b   1.000
_cell.length_c   1.000
_cell.angle_alpha   90.00
_cell.angle_beta   90.00
_cell.angle_gamma   90.00
#
_symmetry.space_group_name_H-M   'P 1'
#
loop_
_entity.id
_entity.type
_entity.pdbx_description
1 polymer ?
#
loop_
_entity_poly.entity_id
_entity_poly.type
_entity_poly.pdbx_seq_one_letter_code
_entity_poly.pdbx_strand_id
1 'polypeptide(L)'
;MVIRDYIADFKHNYGIDKLQFVTLTDGQSFQLGCFPYSDDKFFHDRRTKNTYAYCKKGSRRGTDNLLKWIEQTTGVDTVGFFICKNSHRDFDSAVDMFSGEYQDWDTKQDGYKVFRKEGGYSVPTTEKSGYKEFYILNKRKMGIVSEDDTLDVQVGASKQALKGAMKRMGNNKMSQRKILQHFVKKVA
;
A
#
# COMPACT_ATOMS: atom_id res chain seq x y z
N MET A 1 -5.19 0.51 20.03
CA MET A 1 -4.88 -0.61 19.11
C MET A 1 -6.11 -1.46 18.83
N VAL A 2 -7.08 -0.84 18.22
CA VAL A 2 -8.42 -1.41 17.97
C VAL A 2 -8.38 -2.53 16.92
N ILE A 3 -7.51 -2.43 15.91
CA ILE A 3 -7.48 -3.38 14.77
C ILE A 3 -7.18 -4.81 15.22
N ARG A 4 -6.18 -5.02 16.10
CA ARG A 4 -5.83 -6.38 16.57
C ARG A 4 -7.02 -7.05 17.28
N ASP A 5 -7.68 -6.32 18.15
CA ASP A 5 -8.79 -6.84 18.92
C ASP A 5 -9.96 -7.19 18.01
N TYR A 6 -10.22 -6.31 17.02
CA TYR A 6 -11.23 -6.55 16.01
C TYR A 6 -10.93 -7.79 15.15
N ILE A 7 -9.66 -8.00 14.74
CA ILE A 7 -9.25 -9.18 13.97
C ILE A 7 -9.46 -10.47 14.78
N ALA A 8 -9.05 -10.47 16.06
CA ALA A 8 -9.19 -11.63 16.91
C ALA A 8 -10.67 -12.00 17.12
N ASP A 9 -11.49 -11.00 17.43
CA ASP A 9 -12.95 -11.19 17.62
C ASP A 9 -13.61 -11.64 16.30
N PHE A 10 -13.19 -11.09 15.17
CA PHE A 10 -13.72 -11.45 13.85
C PHE A 10 -13.41 -12.91 13.49
N LYS A 11 -12.17 -13.36 13.68
CA LYS A 11 -11.79 -14.76 13.46
C LYS A 11 -12.60 -15.71 14.33
N HIS A 12 -12.75 -15.37 15.61
CA HIS A 12 -13.49 -16.20 16.57
C HIS A 12 -14.98 -16.27 16.23
N ASN A 13 -15.62 -15.13 15.96
CA ASN A 13 -17.07 -15.06 15.74
C ASN A 13 -17.54 -15.70 14.43
N TYR A 14 -16.69 -15.70 13.41
CA TYR A 14 -17.04 -16.20 12.08
C TYR A 14 -16.36 -17.51 11.70
N GLY A 15 -15.54 -18.09 12.59
CA GLY A 15 -14.86 -19.36 12.35
C GLY A 15 -13.93 -19.32 11.14
N ILE A 16 -13.25 -18.18 10.92
CA ILE A 16 -12.40 -17.96 9.74
C ILE A 16 -10.98 -18.42 10.07
N ASP A 17 -10.51 -19.44 9.37
CA ASP A 17 -9.16 -19.98 9.55
C ASP A 17 -8.09 -19.07 8.92
N LYS A 18 -8.39 -18.47 7.78
CA LYS A 18 -7.44 -17.65 7.00
C LYS A 18 -7.97 -16.24 6.79
N LEU A 19 -7.27 -15.26 7.30
CA LEU A 19 -7.62 -13.85 7.18
C LEU A 19 -6.39 -13.07 6.70
N GLN A 20 -6.60 -12.11 5.80
CA GLN A 20 -5.58 -11.19 5.32
C GLN A 20 -5.88 -9.76 5.79
N PHE A 21 -4.86 -9.07 6.25
CA PHE A 21 -4.92 -7.65 6.55
C PHE A 21 -4.37 -6.85 5.36
N VAL A 22 -5.27 -6.19 4.64
CA VAL A 22 -4.92 -5.48 3.42
C VAL A 22 -4.89 -3.98 3.67
N THR A 23 -3.79 -3.34 3.29
CA THR A 23 -3.64 -1.88 3.30
C THR A 23 -3.60 -1.34 1.88
N LEU A 24 -4.32 -0.25 1.64
CA LEU A 24 -4.26 0.50 0.39
C LEU A 24 -3.87 1.95 0.73
N THR A 25 -2.81 2.46 0.12
CA THR A 25 -2.34 3.83 0.36
C THR A 25 -1.85 4.48 -0.95
N ASP A 26 -2.01 5.78 -1.05
CA ASP A 26 -1.48 6.63 -2.12
C ASP A 26 -0.40 7.60 -1.62
N GLY A 27 -0.03 7.50 -0.36
CA GLY A 27 0.97 8.32 0.29
C GLY A 27 1.76 7.59 1.38
N GLN A 28 2.85 8.21 1.80
CA GLN A 28 3.59 7.75 2.96
C GLN A 28 2.80 8.10 4.23
N SER A 29 2.53 7.10 5.06
CA SER A 29 2.17 7.42 6.44
C SER A 29 3.38 8.07 7.11
N PHE A 30 3.22 9.31 7.59
CA PHE A 30 4.20 9.90 8.47
C PHE A 30 4.35 8.97 9.68
N GLN A 31 5.55 8.42 9.85
CA GLN A 31 5.86 7.57 10.99
C GLN A 31 5.73 8.43 12.24
N LEU A 32 4.70 8.19 13.03
CA LEU A 32 4.38 8.94 14.23
C LEU A 32 5.59 8.98 15.16
N GLY A 33 6.37 10.06 15.06
CA GLY A 33 7.48 10.37 15.94
C GLY A 33 8.75 9.54 15.77
N CYS A 34 8.93 8.78 14.68
CA CYS A 34 10.19 8.11 14.34
C CYS A 34 11.09 9.06 13.53
N PHE A 35 11.64 10.07 14.18
CA PHE A 35 12.65 10.93 13.58
C PHE A 35 14.05 10.31 13.75
N PRO A 36 15.01 10.56 12.83
CA PRO A 36 16.36 10.00 12.89
C PRO A 36 17.12 10.25 14.19
N TYR A 37 16.71 11.28 14.94
CA TYR A 37 17.36 11.70 16.19
C TYR A 37 16.50 11.46 17.43
N SER A 38 15.33 10.82 17.30
CA SER A 38 14.50 10.49 18.45
C SER A 38 15.02 9.25 19.17
N ASP A 39 14.79 9.20 20.49
CA ASP A 39 15.07 8.01 21.28
C ASP A 39 14.24 6.80 20.83
N ASP A 40 14.65 5.61 21.25
CA ASP A 40 13.89 4.39 21.04
C ASP A 40 12.47 4.56 21.56
N LYS A 41 11.50 4.18 20.73
CA LYS A 41 10.07 4.23 21.09
C LYS A 41 9.51 2.83 21.19
N PHE A 42 8.70 2.64 22.20
CA PHE A 42 8.06 1.37 22.49
C PHE A 42 6.55 1.56 22.60
N PHE A 43 5.80 0.52 22.33
CA PHE A 43 4.40 0.44 22.70
C PHE A 43 4.18 -0.73 23.64
N HIS A 44 3.29 -0.52 24.61
CA HIS A 44 2.92 -1.53 25.59
C HIS A 44 1.56 -2.12 25.24
N ASP A 45 1.52 -3.44 25.08
CA ASP A 45 0.29 -4.15 24.88
C ASP A 45 -0.36 -4.47 26.24
N ARG A 46 -1.47 -3.83 26.50
CA ARG A 46 -2.17 -3.97 27.80
C ARG A 46 -2.74 -5.37 28.05
N ARG A 47 -3.03 -6.15 27.01
CA ARG A 47 -3.56 -7.52 27.16
C ARG A 47 -2.48 -8.51 27.49
N THR A 48 -1.40 -8.53 26.69
CA THR A 48 -0.30 -9.48 26.88
C THR A 48 0.71 -9.02 27.93
N LYS A 49 0.61 -7.76 28.41
CA LYS A 49 1.58 -7.11 29.30
C LYS A 49 3.00 -6.99 28.71
N ASN A 50 3.15 -7.26 27.43
CA ASN A 50 4.42 -7.18 26.73
C ASN A 50 4.70 -5.79 26.17
N THR A 51 5.97 -5.43 26.07
CA THR A 51 6.45 -4.21 25.47
C THR A 51 7.18 -4.54 24.17
N TYR A 52 6.81 -3.84 23.10
CA TYR A 52 7.35 -4.05 21.77
C TYR A 52 8.05 -2.80 21.27
N ALA A 53 9.16 -2.96 20.58
CA ALA A 53 9.85 -1.84 19.94
C ALA A 53 9.03 -1.33 18.75
N TYR A 54 8.59 -0.06 18.84
CA TYR A 54 7.94 0.61 17.72
C TYR A 54 8.97 1.16 16.75
N CYS A 55 9.93 1.94 17.27
CA CYS A 55 10.95 2.59 16.48
C CYS A 55 12.26 2.62 17.25
N LYS A 56 13.33 2.12 16.68
CA LYS A 56 14.69 2.28 17.22
C LYS A 56 15.29 3.59 16.74
N LYS A 57 16.16 4.18 17.53
CA LYS A 57 16.94 5.37 17.18
C LYS A 57 17.58 5.19 15.79
N GLY A 58 17.36 6.18 14.91
CA GLY A 58 17.87 6.12 13.53
C GLY A 58 17.08 5.24 12.56
N SER A 59 16.08 4.50 13.03
CA SER A 59 15.22 3.67 12.17
C SER A 59 13.93 4.40 11.77
N ARG A 60 13.53 4.23 10.52
CA ARG A 60 12.23 4.73 10.00
C ARG A 60 11.18 3.62 9.86
N ARG A 61 11.34 2.49 10.55
CA ARG A 61 10.54 1.27 10.37
C ARG A 61 9.44 1.06 11.41
N GLY A 62 8.88 2.14 11.97
CA GLY A 62 7.83 2.03 12.97
C GLY A 62 6.58 1.31 12.45
N THR A 63 6.16 1.60 11.23
CA THR A 63 5.02 0.94 10.59
C THR A 63 5.29 -0.54 10.36
N ASP A 64 6.49 -0.90 9.88
CA ASP A 64 6.89 -2.30 9.68
C ASP A 64 6.83 -3.10 10.98
N ASN A 65 7.36 -2.54 12.06
CA ASN A 65 7.34 -3.18 13.38
C ASN A 65 5.91 -3.37 13.91
N LEU A 66 5.03 -2.39 13.66
CA LEU A 66 3.62 -2.49 14.05
C LEU A 66 2.88 -3.57 13.26
N LEU A 67 3.12 -3.65 11.95
CA LEU A 67 2.52 -4.67 11.09
C LEU A 67 2.98 -6.08 11.49
N LYS A 68 4.28 -6.26 11.74
CA LYS A 68 4.81 -7.53 12.27
C LYS A 68 4.20 -7.92 13.61
N TRP A 69 4.02 -6.96 14.49
CA TRP A 69 3.35 -7.23 15.74
C TRP A 69 1.88 -7.67 15.54
N ILE A 70 1.15 -7.04 14.59
CA ILE A 70 -0.21 -7.48 14.22
C ILE A 70 -0.17 -8.92 13.71
N GLU A 71 0.72 -9.23 12.77
CA GLU A 71 0.91 -10.57 12.22
C GLU A 71 1.20 -11.60 13.33
N GLN A 72 2.18 -11.31 14.19
CA GLN A 72 2.58 -12.21 15.29
C GLN A 72 1.48 -12.45 16.32
N THR A 73 0.65 -11.43 16.58
CA THR A 73 -0.39 -11.54 17.63
C THR A 73 -1.73 -12.04 17.10
N THR A 74 -1.98 -11.98 15.83
CA THR A 74 -3.27 -12.35 15.21
C THR A 74 -3.18 -13.49 14.21
N GLY A 75 -1.97 -13.80 13.73
CA GLY A 75 -1.73 -14.79 12.68
C GLY A 75 -2.35 -14.40 11.33
N VAL A 76 -2.48 -13.10 11.05
CA VAL A 76 -2.98 -12.61 9.75
C VAL A 76 -1.82 -12.27 8.84
N ASP A 77 -1.96 -12.60 7.56
CA ASP A 77 -1.00 -12.16 6.53
C ASP A 77 -1.23 -10.68 6.20
N THR A 78 -0.16 -9.90 6.17
CA THR A 78 -0.20 -8.48 5.84
C THR A 78 0.10 -8.28 4.36
N VAL A 79 -0.82 -7.66 3.62
CA VAL A 79 -0.67 -7.35 2.20
C VAL A 79 -0.81 -5.85 1.99
N GLY A 80 0.15 -5.25 1.30
CA GLY A 80 0.15 -3.81 1.03
C GLY A 80 -0.02 -3.49 -0.44
N PHE A 81 -0.79 -2.44 -0.73
CA PHE A 81 -0.91 -1.83 -2.05
C PHE A 81 -0.58 -0.35 -1.96
N PHE A 82 0.32 0.11 -2.82
CA PHE A 82 0.69 1.51 -2.94
C PHE A 82 0.38 2.03 -4.33
N ILE A 83 -0.38 3.12 -4.39
CA ILE A 83 -0.70 3.80 -5.65
C ILE A 83 0.41 4.79 -5.98
N CYS A 84 1.19 4.48 -6.99
CA CYS A 84 2.35 5.25 -7.41
C CYS A 84 2.09 6.04 -8.70
N LYS A 85 2.66 7.22 -8.81
CA LYS A 85 2.69 7.97 -10.08
C LYS A 85 3.55 7.21 -11.10
N ASN A 86 3.29 7.45 -12.38
CA ASN A 86 4.06 6.83 -13.47
C ASN A 86 5.43 7.54 -13.68
N SER A 87 6.21 7.66 -12.61
CA SER A 87 7.55 8.23 -12.62
C SER A 87 8.55 7.20 -12.09
N HIS A 88 9.74 7.16 -12.68
CA HIS A 88 10.81 6.26 -12.25
C HIS A 88 11.23 6.54 -10.81
N ARG A 89 11.41 7.82 -10.48
CA ARG A 89 11.80 8.26 -9.15
C ARG A 89 10.82 7.83 -8.06
N ASP A 90 9.50 7.99 -8.31
CA ASP A 90 8.49 7.62 -7.32
C ASP A 90 8.41 6.10 -7.16
N PHE A 91 8.59 5.35 -8.26
CA PHE A 91 8.67 3.90 -8.25
C PHE A 91 9.88 3.40 -7.44
N ASP A 92 11.08 3.91 -7.70
CA ASP A 92 12.31 3.54 -6.98
C ASP A 92 12.18 3.82 -5.49
N SER A 93 11.66 5.00 -5.15
CA SER A 93 11.43 5.37 -3.76
C SER A 93 10.44 4.43 -3.07
N ALA A 94 9.39 4.00 -3.76
CA ALA A 94 8.42 3.05 -3.25
C ALA A 94 9.04 1.66 -3.05
N VAL A 95 9.83 1.18 -4.03
CA VAL A 95 10.53 -0.11 -3.92
C VAL A 95 11.44 -0.11 -2.69
N ASP A 96 12.31 0.90 -2.52
CA ASP A 96 13.23 0.99 -1.38
C ASP A 96 12.51 1.09 -0.03
N MET A 97 11.35 1.75 -0.03
CA MET A 97 10.58 1.92 1.19
C MET A 97 9.95 0.61 1.66
N PHE A 98 9.36 -0.16 0.75
CA PHE A 98 8.51 -1.29 1.10
C PHE A 98 9.18 -2.66 0.98
N SER A 99 10.32 -2.77 0.27
CA SER A 99 11.08 -4.03 0.18
C SER A 99 11.67 -4.49 1.53
N GLY A 100 11.92 -3.54 2.43
CA GLY A 100 12.60 -3.82 3.70
C GLY A 100 14.12 -3.66 3.61
N GLU A 101 14.71 -3.71 2.43
CA GLU A 101 16.14 -3.48 2.15
C GLU A 101 16.31 -2.69 0.86
N TYR A 102 17.52 -2.15 0.69
CA TYR A 102 17.91 -1.48 -0.54
C TYR A 102 17.98 -2.49 -1.68
N GLN A 103 17.28 -2.19 -2.79
CA GLN A 103 17.34 -2.99 -4.01
C GLN A 103 18.39 -2.39 -4.96
N ASP A 104 19.10 -3.27 -5.68
CA ASP A 104 20.06 -2.85 -6.68
C ASP A 104 19.41 -2.14 -7.87
N TRP A 105 20.21 -1.42 -8.64
CA TRP A 105 19.74 -0.63 -9.76
C TRP A 105 19.09 -1.46 -10.87
N ASP A 106 19.67 -2.62 -11.20
CA ASP A 106 19.19 -3.46 -12.31
C ASP A 106 17.82 -4.06 -11.97
N THR A 107 17.65 -4.54 -10.76
CA THR A 107 16.36 -5.03 -10.23
C THR A 107 15.29 -3.95 -10.30
N LYS A 108 15.60 -2.72 -9.92
CA LYS A 108 14.66 -1.59 -10.01
C LYS A 108 14.31 -1.24 -11.45
N GLN A 109 15.28 -1.22 -12.36
CA GLN A 109 15.06 -0.94 -13.77
C GLN A 109 14.13 -1.96 -14.42
N ASP A 110 14.35 -3.24 -14.18
CA ASP A 110 13.51 -4.29 -14.72
C ASP A 110 12.12 -4.28 -14.08
N GLY A 111 12.04 -4.06 -12.78
CA GLY A 111 10.78 -3.84 -12.08
C GLY A 111 9.98 -2.65 -12.65
N TYR A 112 10.65 -1.55 -12.98
CA TYR A 112 9.99 -0.39 -13.58
C TYR A 112 9.46 -0.67 -14.99
N LYS A 113 10.15 -1.47 -15.80
CA LYS A 113 9.63 -1.92 -17.11
C LYS A 113 8.34 -2.72 -16.95
N VAL A 114 8.30 -3.67 -15.99
CA VAL A 114 7.10 -4.46 -15.66
C VAL A 114 5.98 -3.53 -15.18
N PHE A 115 6.26 -2.65 -14.22
CA PHE A 115 5.31 -1.68 -13.68
C PHE A 115 4.67 -0.81 -14.76
N ARG A 116 5.47 -0.34 -15.73
CA ARG A 116 4.94 0.45 -16.86
C ARG A 116 4.10 -0.38 -17.83
N LYS A 117 4.50 -1.62 -18.09
CA LYS A 117 3.84 -2.51 -19.05
C LYS A 117 2.53 -3.05 -18.48
N GLU A 118 2.57 -3.58 -17.28
CA GLU A 118 1.46 -4.34 -16.68
C GLU A 118 0.55 -3.46 -15.80
N GLY A 119 1.06 -2.32 -15.34
CA GLY A 119 0.31 -1.42 -14.47
C GLY A 119 0.43 -1.75 -12.98
N GLY A 120 1.22 -2.75 -12.63
CA GLY A 120 1.54 -3.14 -11.27
C GLY A 120 2.87 -3.86 -11.18
N TYR A 121 3.45 -3.87 -9.99
CA TYR A 121 4.70 -4.56 -9.69
C TYR A 121 4.64 -5.15 -8.27
N SER A 122 5.01 -6.43 -8.15
CA SER A 122 5.18 -7.08 -6.85
C SER A 122 6.57 -6.77 -6.33
N VAL A 123 6.65 -6.07 -5.23
CA VAL A 123 7.93 -5.71 -4.60
C VAL A 123 8.49 -6.93 -3.88
N PRO A 124 9.75 -7.32 -4.11
CA PRO A 124 10.41 -8.34 -3.32
C PRO A 124 10.50 -7.88 -1.87
N THR A 125 9.72 -8.48 -0.99
CA THR A 125 9.74 -8.17 0.44
C THR A 125 10.72 -9.07 1.17
N THR A 126 11.43 -8.51 2.15
CA THR A 126 12.33 -9.25 3.03
C THR A 126 11.74 -9.35 4.43
N GLU A 127 12.38 -10.11 5.30
CA GLU A 127 11.99 -10.21 6.71
C GLU A 127 11.99 -8.85 7.46
N LYS A 128 12.64 -7.83 6.91
CA LYS A 128 12.64 -6.48 7.47
C LYS A 128 11.39 -5.69 7.11
N SER A 129 10.70 -6.04 6.04
CA SER A 129 9.40 -5.46 5.68
C SER A 129 8.34 -5.86 6.69
N GLY A 130 7.40 -4.98 6.98
CA GLY A 130 6.20 -5.29 7.77
C GLY A 130 5.12 -5.98 6.96
N TYR A 131 5.31 -6.07 5.66
CA TYR A 131 4.37 -6.71 4.74
C TYR A 131 4.91 -8.07 4.31
N LYS A 132 4.03 -9.07 4.27
CA LYS A 132 4.32 -10.37 3.68
C LYS A 132 4.35 -10.29 2.16
N GLU A 133 3.44 -9.51 1.58
CA GLU A 133 3.40 -9.18 0.17
C GLU A 133 3.13 -7.69 -0.03
N PHE A 134 3.81 -7.07 -0.97
CA PHE A 134 3.62 -5.66 -1.29
C PHE A 134 3.56 -5.41 -2.80
N TYR A 135 2.60 -4.59 -3.22
CA TYR A 135 2.33 -4.29 -4.62
C TYR A 135 2.33 -2.79 -4.87
N ILE A 136 3.06 -2.35 -5.88
CA ILE A 136 3.02 -0.99 -6.40
C ILE A 136 2.10 -0.96 -7.61
N LEU A 137 1.07 -0.11 -7.56
CA LEU A 137 0.08 0.05 -8.61
C LEU A 137 0.29 1.37 -9.36
N ASN A 138 0.28 1.31 -10.70
CA ASN A 138 0.47 2.48 -11.54
C ASN A 138 -0.83 3.31 -11.64
N LYS A 139 -0.83 4.50 -11.03
CA LYS A 139 -1.98 5.41 -11.01
C LYS A 139 -2.59 5.62 -12.41
N ARG A 140 -1.74 5.86 -13.42
CA ARG A 140 -2.18 6.12 -14.80
C ARG A 140 -2.81 4.89 -15.46
N LYS A 141 -2.22 3.71 -15.26
CA LYS A 141 -2.73 2.45 -15.83
C LYS A 141 -4.01 1.98 -15.14
N MET A 142 -4.13 2.27 -13.86
CA MET A 142 -5.34 1.98 -13.08
C MET A 142 -6.47 2.97 -13.36
N GLY A 143 -6.21 4.05 -14.13
CA GLY A 143 -7.20 5.09 -14.43
C GLY A 143 -7.70 5.82 -13.18
N ILE A 144 -6.90 5.83 -12.13
CA ILE A 144 -7.18 6.61 -10.93
C ILE A 144 -6.93 8.07 -11.28
N VAL A 145 -8.01 8.79 -11.55
CA VAL A 145 -7.99 10.22 -11.86
C VAL A 145 -7.67 10.97 -10.57
N SER A 146 -6.74 11.92 -10.61
CA SER A 146 -6.56 12.88 -9.51
C SER A 146 -7.74 13.84 -9.49
N GLU A 147 -8.00 14.47 -8.34
CA GLU A 147 -9.02 15.54 -8.25
C GLU A 147 -8.75 16.66 -9.25
N ASP A 148 -7.49 16.91 -9.60
CA ASP A 148 -7.08 17.84 -10.66
C ASP A 148 -7.48 17.40 -12.08
N ASP A 149 -7.77 16.11 -12.28
CA ASP A 149 -8.32 15.55 -13.52
C ASP A 149 -9.85 15.50 -13.51
N THR A 150 -10.52 15.98 -12.44
CA THR A 150 -11.96 16.14 -12.42
C THR A 150 -12.35 17.10 -13.54
N LEU A 151 -13.38 16.71 -14.26
CA LEU A 151 -13.97 17.39 -15.39
C LEU A 151 -14.01 18.91 -15.19
N ASP A 152 -12.95 19.60 -15.57
CA ASP A 152 -12.95 21.03 -15.79
C ASP A 152 -13.72 21.29 -17.10
N VAL A 153 -14.98 20.95 -17.08
CA VAL A 153 -15.90 21.25 -18.17
C VAL A 153 -16.48 22.62 -17.86
N GLN A 154 -15.85 23.64 -18.37
CA GLN A 154 -16.37 25.01 -18.28
C GLN A 154 -17.78 25.07 -18.85
N VAL A 155 -18.63 25.87 -18.20
CA VAL A 155 -19.97 26.17 -18.70
C VAL A 155 -19.83 26.73 -20.13
N GLY A 156 -20.42 26.04 -21.12
CA GLY A 156 -20.27 26.38 -22.54
C GLY A 156 -19.28 25.50 -23.31
N ALA A 157 -18.74 24.45 -22.71
CA ALA A 157 -17.82 23.54 -23.39
C ALA A 157 -18.46 22.89 -24.63
N SER A 158 -17.63 22.70 -25.66
CA SER A 158 -18.07 22.07 -26.90
C SER A 158 -18.53 20.62 -26.71
N LYS A 159 -19.44 20.16 -27.58
CA LYS A 159 -19.93 18.77 -27.59
C LYS A 159 -18.78 17.74 -27.66
N GLN A 160 -17.65 18.09 -28.30
CA GLN A 160 -16.45 17.25 -28.37
C GLN A 160 -15.74 17.19 -27.04
N ALA A 161 -15.61 18.31 -26.30
CA ALA A 161 -15.01 18.34 -24.96
C ALA A 161 -15.81 17.51 -23.98
N LEU A 162 -17.17 17.64 -23.99
CA LEU A 162 -18.09 16.82 -23.20
C LEU A 162 -17.95 15.32 -23.51
N LYS A 163 -17.90 14.95 -24.80
CA LYS A 163 -17.75 13.55 -25.22
C LYS A 163 -16.39 12.97 -24.81
N GLY A 164 -15.31 13.77 -24.87
CA GLY A 164 -13.99 13.39 -24.39
C GLY A 164 -13.95 13.17 -22.87
N ALA A 165 -14.62 14.04 -22.14
CA ALA A 165 -14.79 13.96 -20.69
C ALA A 165 -15.59 12.73 -20.26
N MET A 166 -16.72 12.46 -20.90
CA MET A 166 -17.55 11.26 -20.64
C MET A 166 -16.82 9.96 -20.99
N LYS A 167 -16.00 9.96 -22.07
CA LYS A 167 -15.16 8.80 -22.43
C LYS A 167 -14.08 8.52 -21.38
N ARG A 168 -13.51 9.57 -20.78
CA ARG A 168 -12.56 9.44 -19.66
C ARG A 168 -13.24 8.85 -18.41
N MET A 169 -14.44 9.31 -18.06
CA MET A 169 -15.24 8.73 -16.95
C MET A 169 -15.60 7.26 -17.20
N GLY A 170 -15.96 6.90 -18.44
CA GLY A 170 -16.27 5.51 -18.79
C GLY A 170 -15.06 4.58 -18.63
N ASN A 171 -13.87 5.07 -18.96
CA ASN A 171 -12.63 4.31 -18.77
C ASN A 171 -12.27 4.11 -17.30
N ASN A 172 -12.66 5.03 -16.41
CA ASN A 172 -12.44 4.90 -14.96
C ASN A 172 -13.19 3.71 -14.34
N LYS A 173 -14.43 3.44 -14.78
CA LYS A 173 -15.17 2.25 -14.31
C LYS A 173 -14.50 0.94 -14.70
N MET A 174 -13.84 0.89 -15.87
CA MET A 174 -13.04 -0.29 -16.29
C MET A 174 -11.78 -0.46 -15.43
N SER A 175 -11.20 0.63 -14.95
CA SER A 175 -9.99 0.59 -14.12
C SER A 175 -10.26 0.09 -12.71
N GLN A 176 -11.38 0.44 -12.12
CA GLN A 176 -11.82 -0.11 -10.82
C GLN A 176 -11.98 -1.63 -10.89
N ARG A 177 -12.49 -2.17 -12.02
CA ARG A 177 -12.56 -3.62 -12.25
C ARG A 177 -11.19 -4.28 -12.31
N LYS A 178 -10.17 -3.63 -12.90
CA LYS A 178 -8.80 -4.17 -12.96
C LYS A 178 -8.14 -4.22 -11.59
N ILE A 179 -8.30 -3.19 -10.77
CA ILE A 179 -7.84 -3.21 -9.38
C ILE A 179 -8.51 -4.35 -8.63
N LEU A 180 -9.83 -4.47 -8.75
CA LEU A 180 -10.60 -5.54 -8.12
C LEU A 180 -10.15 -6.92 -8.62
N GLN A 181 -9.87 -7.09 -9.92
CA GLN A 181 -9.39 -8.35 -10.49
C GLN A 181 -8.00 -8.74 -9.98
N HIS A 182 -7.08 -7.78 -9.85
CA HIS A 182 -5.77 -8.03 -9.23
C HIS A 182 -5.92 -8.41 -7.76
N PHE A 183 -6.79 -7.72 -7.05
CA PHE A 183 -7.12 -8.02 -5.67
C PHE A 183 -7.76 -9.40 -5.51
N VAL A 184 -8.80 -9.70 -6.28
CA VAL A 184 -9.52 -10.99 -6.23
C VAL A 184 -8.62 -12.16 -6.60
N LYS A 185 -7.75 -12.04 -7.60
CA LYS A 185 -6.79 -13.10 -7.98
C LYS A 185 -5.80 -13.46 -6.86
N LYS A 186 -5.63 -12.59 -5.89
CA LYS A 186 -4.69 -12.80 -4.78
C LYS A 186 -5.37 -13.26 -3.49
N VAL A 187 -6.65 -12.91 -3.31
CA VAL A 187 -7.41 -13.23 -2.11
C VAL A 187 -8.25 -14.52 -2.29
N ALA A 188 -8.54 -14.91 -3.53
CA ALA A 188 -9.17 -16.18 -3.88
C ALA A 188 -8.15 -17.30 -3.99
#